data_a78a1e28d61bfd6517f02fd5fcfff5be
#
_entry.id   a78a1e28d61bfd6517f02fd5fcfff5be
#
_cell.length_a   1.000
_cell.length_b   1.000
_cell.length_c   1.000
_cell.angle_alpha   90.00
_cell.angle_beta   90.00
_cell.angle_gamma   90.00
#
_symmetry.space_group_name_H-M   'P 1'
#
loop_
_entity.id
_entity.type
_entity.pdbx_description
1 polymer ?
#
loop_
_entity_poly.entity_id
_entity_poly.type
_entity_poly.pdbx_seq_one_letter_code
_entity_poly.pdbx_strand_id
1 'polypeptide(L)'
;MDIRNDVSQLQKLENCSIIEGNLQILLMFTTGAEDFRGLSFPRLLMITEYLLLFRVYGLESLRDLFPNLSVIRGTNLFFNYALVIFEMPHLREIGLHSLGHVLRGSVRIERNQELCHLSTIDWGLLLPDAVDNSYIVGNKLAEECADVCPGILDVEK
;
A
#
# COMPACT_ATOMS: atom_id res chain seq x y z
N MET A 1 -11.26 7.00 8.07
CA MET A 1 -11.64 5.70 8.65
C MET A 1 -10.42 5.06 9.28
N ASP A 2 -10.54 4.67 10.51
CA ASP A 2 -9.42 4.15 11.30
C ASP A 2 -9.71 2.68 11.63
N ILE A 3 -8.89 1.78 11.10
CA ILE A 3 -9.07 0.34 11.28
C ILE A 3 -7.85 -0.19 12.01
N ARG A 4 -8.04 -0.58 13.27
CA ARG A 4 -6.92 -1.03 14.10
C ARG A 4 -7.27 -2.21 14.97
N ASN A 5 -6.24 -2.83 15.48
CA ASN A 5 -6.24 -3.90 16.47
C ASN A 5 -6.76 -5.25 15.99
N ASP A 6 -7.85 -5.30 15.27
CA ASP A 6 -8.50 -6.55 14.89
C ASP A 6 -8.82 -6.55 13.40
N VAL A 7 -8.44 -7.63 12.73
CA VAL A 7 -8.68 -7.79 11.30
C VAL A 7 -10.17 -7.73 10.94
N SER A 8 -11.04 -8.12 11.87
CA SER A 8 -12.48 -8.07 11.62
C SER A 8 -12.98 -6.64 11.40
N GLN A 9 -12.25 -5.64 11.86
CA GLN A 9 -12.62 -4.24 11.63
C GLN A 9 -12.56 -3.86 10.15
N LEU A 10 -11.84 -4.63 9.34
CA LEU A 10 -11.80 -4.38 7.89
C LEU A 10 -13.15 -4.56 7.21
N GLN A 11 -14.06 -5.25 7.86
CA GLN A 11 -15.43 -5.43 7.32
C GLN A 11 -16.13 -4.11 7.09
N LYS A 12 -15.71 -3.05 7.75
CA LYS A 12 -16.27 -1.71 7.52
C LYS A 12 -16.11 -1.26 6.08
N LEU A 13 -15.18 -1.86 5.34
CA LEU A 13 -14.90 -1.51 3.95
C LEU A 13 -15.74 -2.27 2.95
N GLU A 14 -16.52 -3.24 3.38
CA GLU A 14 -17.12 -4.25 2.49
C GLU A 14 -17.93 -3.64 1.35
N ASN A 15 -18.67 -2.59 1.61
CA ASN A 15 -19.52 -1.98 0.58
C ASN A 15 -19.05 -0.59 0.15
N CYS A 16 -17.81 -0.23 0.48
CA CYS A 16 -17.30 1.10 0.17
C CYS A 16 -16.69 1.14 -1.23
N SER A 17 -17.17 2.06 -2.05
CA SER A 17 -16.55 2.37 -3.35
C SER A 17 -15.62 3.56 -3.24
N ILE A 18 -16.00 4.55 -2.44
CA ILE A 18 -15.22 5.77 -2.23
C ILE A 18 -15.19 6.03 -0.73
N ILE A 19 -13.98 6.23 -0.20
CA ILE A 19 -13.83 6.68 1.18
C ILE A 19 -13.69 8.20 1.16
N GLU A 20 -14.65 8.88 1.73
CA GLU A 20 -14.53 10.30 1.95
C GLU A 20 -13.74 10.51 3.23
N GLY A 21 -12.48 10.90 3.06
CA GLY A 21 -11.56 11.03 4.17
C GLY A 21 -10.33 10.16 3.96
N ASN A 22 -9.65 9.86 5.05
CA ASN A 22 -8.48 8.99 5.01
C ASN A 22 -8.85 7.54 5.32
N LEU A 23 -7.94 6.63 4.99
CA LEU A 23 -8.00 5.25 5.41
C LEU A 23 -6.71 4.92 6.15
N GLN A 24 -6.82 4.58 7.42
CA GLN A 24 -5.69 4.15 8.23
C GLN A 24 -5.90 2.71 8.67
N ILE A 25 -4.95 1.83 8.37
CA ILE A 25 -4.96 0.44 8.81
C ILE A 25 -3.69 0.24 9.62
N LEU A 26 -3.83 0.03 10.92
CA LEU A 26 -2.67 0.11 11.79
C LEU A 26 -2.80 -0.73 13.05
N LEU A 27 -1.63 -1.05 13.64
CA LEU A 27 -1.48 -1.63 14.98
C LEU A 27 -2.20 -2.97 15.12
N MET A 28 -1.96 -3.86 14.18
CA MET A 28 -2.46 -5.24 14.26
C MET A 28 -1.27 -6.15 14.55
N PHE A 29 -1.08 -6.49 15.82
CA PHE A 29 0.12 -7.19 16.28
C PHE A 29 -0.04 -8.71 16.37
N THR A 30 -1.26 -9.21 16.37
CA THR A 30 -1.53 -10.63 16.56
C THR A 30 -2.00 -11.33 15.28
N THR A 31 -1.96 -10.62 14.16
CA THR A 31 -2.41 -11.14 12.88
C THR A 31 -1.30 -11.89 12.16
N GLY A 32 -1.68 -12.94 11.43
CA GLY A 32 -0.79 -13.67 10.55
C GLY A 32 -1.30 -13.61 9.12
N ALA A 33 -0.55 -14.20 8.20
CA ALA A 33 -0.91 -14.19 6.78
C ALA A 33 -2.27 -14.83 6.55
N GLU A 34 -2.61 -15.85 7.31
CA GLU A 34 -3.89 -16.56 7.18
C GLU A 34 -5.08 -15.66 7.50
N ASP A 35 -4.91 -14.64 8.33
CA ASP A 35 -5.99 -13.72 8.66
C ASP A 35 -6.41 -12.84 7.48
N PHE A 36 -5.51 -12.65 6.53
CA PHE A 36 -5.78 -11.84 5.34
C PHE A 36 -6.14 -12.69 4.13
N ARG A 37 -6.00 -14.00 4.24
CA ARG A 37 -6.29 -14.90 3.12
C ARG A 37 -7.78 -14.87 2.82
N GLY A 38 -8.12 -14.62 1.56
CA GLY A 38 -9.50 -14.52 1.15
C GLY A 38 -10.16 -13.18 1.37
N LEU A 39 -9.49 -12.25 2.07
CA LEU A 39 -10.03 -10.90 2.22
C LEU A 39 -9.78 -10.10 0.95
N SER A 40 -10.82 -9.41 0.48
CA SER A 40 -10.71 -8.55 -0.69
C SER A 40 -11.81 -7.51 -0.67
N PHE A 41 -11.47 -6.29 -1.08
CA PHE A 41 -12.41 -5.20 -1.17
C PHE A 41 -12.35 -4.60 -2.58
N PRO A 42 -12.86 -5.35 -3.58
CA PRO A 42 -12.74 -4.93 -4.98
C PRO A 42 -13.61 -3.74 -5.34
N ARG A 43 -14.54 -3.36 -4.48
CA ARG A 43 -15.40 -2.21 -4.75
C ARG A 43 -14.72 -0.89 -4.44
N LEU A 44 -13.65 -0.88 -3.65
CA LEU A 44 -12.95 0.34 -3.29
C LEU A 44 -12.15 0.85 -4.48
N LEU A 45 -12.52 2.05 -4.95
CA LEU A 45 -11.93 2.69 -6.13
C LEU A 45 -11.13 3.93 -5.79
N MET A 46 -11.52 4.66 -4.74
CA MET A 46 -10.95 5.97 -4.44
C MET A 46 -10.92 6.24 -2.95
N ILE A 47 -9.84 6.89 -2.53
CA ILE A 47 -9.71 7.49 -1.19
C ILE A 47 -9.49 8.97 -1.42
N THR A 48 -10.30 9.83 -0.79
CA THR A 48 -10.22 11.26 -1.06
C THR A 48 -9.09 11.96 -0.35
N GLU A 49 -8.62 11.43 0.78
CA GLU A 49 -7.52 12.04 1.51
C GLU A 49 -6.24 11.23 1.33
N TYR A 50 -5.89 10.39 2.31
CA TYR A 50 -4.65 9.62 2.23
C TYR A 50 -4.86 8.18 2.69
N LEU A 51 -3.90 7.32 2.34
CA LEU A 51 -3.85 5.93 2.79
C LEU A 51 -2.62 5.73 3.68
N LEU A 52 -2.81 5.17 4.87
CA LEU A 52 -1.73 4.92 5.80
C LEU A 52 -1.79 3.48 6.30
N LEU A 53 -0.64 2.78 6.21
CA LEU A 53 -0.47 1.45 6.79
C LEU A 53 0.71 1.50 7.75
N PHE A 54 0.50 1.03 8.97
CA PHE A 54 1.49 1.10 10.02
C PHE A 54 1.35 -0.11 10.94
N ARG A 55 2.41 -0.91 11.02
CA ARG A 55 2.50 -2.07 11.92
C ARG A 55 1.31 -3.02 11.84
N VAL A 56 0.98 -3.45 10.64
CA VAL A 56 0.00 -4.51 10.41
C VAL A 56 0.78 -5.78 10.14
N TYR A 57 0.77 -6.70 11.08
CA TYR A 57 1.53 -7.94 11.00
C TYR A 57 0.80 -8.96 10.12
N GLY A 58 1.56 -9.71 9.35
CA GLY A 58 1.02 -10.78 8.51
C GLY A 58 0.53 -10.36 7.14
N LEU A 59 0.40 -9.06 6.88
CA LEU A 59 -0.04 -8.58 5.58
C LEU A 59 1.16 -8.51 4.63
N GLU A 60 1.14 -9.31 3.58
CA GLU A 60 2.28 -9.48 2.68
C GLU A 60 2.17 -8.67 1.39
N SER A 61 0.96 -8.30 1.00
CA SER A 61 0.72 -7.52 -0.21
C SER A 61 -0.66 -6.89 -0.13
N LEU A 62 -0.84 -5.75 -0.77
CA LEU A 62 -2.15 -5.12 -0.90
C LEU A 62 -2.87 -5.56 -2.17
N ARG A 63 -2.26 -6.47 -2.93
CA ARG A 63 -2.76 -6.90 -4.23
C ARG A 63 -4.20 -7.43 -4.16
N ASP A 64 -4.44 -8.35 -3.23
CA ASP A 64 -5.75 -8.97 -3.10
C ASP A 64 -6.71 -8.13 -2.28
N LEU A 65 -6.16 -7.32 -1.38
CA LEU A 65 -6.97 -6.51 -0.48
C LEU A 65 -7.65 -5.36 -1.21
N PHE A 66 -6.88 -4.65 -2.05
CA PHE A 66 -7.39 -3.49 -2.79
C PHE A 66 -7.05 -3.59 -4.27
N PRO A 67 -7.64 -4.57 -4.98
CA PRO A 67 -7.25 -4.81 -6.37
C PRO A 67 -7.65 -3.69 -7.32
N ASN A 68 -8.64 -2.88 -6.96
CA ASN A 68 -9.19 -1.87 -7.86
C ASN A 68 -9.02 -0.44 -7.38
N LEU A 69 -8.29 -0.23 -6.29
CA LEU A 69 -8.01 1.12 -5.81
C LEU A 69 -7.22 1.87 -6.89
N SER A 70 -7.82 2.91 -7.43
CA SER A 70 -7.30 3.60 -8.62
C SER A 70 -6.81 5.00 -8.33
N VAL A 71 -7.38 5.69 -7.35
CA VAL A 71 -7.12 7.11 -7.11
C VAL A 71 -7.00 7.38 -5.61
N ILE A 72 -5.94 8.11 -5.25
CA ILE A 72 -5.83 8.76 -3.94
C ILE A 72 -5.77 10.26 -4.23
N ARG A 73 -6.77 11.01 -3.76
CA ARG A 73 -6.88 12.41 -4.15
C ARG A 73 -5.97 13.34 -3.35
N GLY A 74 -5.69 13.02 -2.11
CA GLY A 74 -4.80 13.86 -1.31
C GLY A 74 -5.39 15.21 -0.95
N THR A 75 -6.72 15.30 -0.79
CA THR A 75 -7.35 16.58 -0.42
C THR A 75 -6.91 17.05 0.97
N ASN A 76 -6.64 16.11 1.85
CA ASN A 76 -5.89 16.35 3.08
C ASN A 76 -4.81 15.28 3.16
N LEU A 77 -3.68 15.62 3.74
CA LEU A 77 -2.51 14.77 3.73
C LEU A 77 -2.07 14.44 5.14
N PHE A 78 -1.38 13.31 5.30
CA PHE A 78 -0.67 12.99 6.53
C PHE A 78 0.68 13.68 6.45
N PHE A 79 0.82 14.81 7.14
CA PHE A 79 1.93 15.75 6.93
C PHE A 79 1.92 16.19 5.46
N ASN A 80 2.81 15.68 4.63
CA ASN A 80 2.82 16.00 3.20
C ASN A 80 2.57 14.77 2.34
N TYR A 81 2.07 13.68 2.92
CA TYR A 81 2.02 12.40 2.26
C TYR A 81 0.60 11.94 2.00
N ALA A 82 0.38 11.42 0.80
CA ALA A 82 -0.88 10.79 0.41
C ALA A 82 -0.85 9.28 0.61
N LEU A 83 0.34 8.69 0.63
CA LEU A 83 0.52 7.26 0.86
C LEU A 83 1.64 7.07 1.85
N VAL A 84 1.34 6.42 2.98
CA VAL A 84 2.32 6.14 4.02
C VAL A 84 2.32 4.64 4.29
N ILE A 85 3.48 4.03 4.14
CA ILE A 85 3.68 2.61 4.46
C ILE A 85 4.90 2.55 5.37
N PHE A 86 4.67 2.34 6.65
CA PHE A 86 5.69 2.50 7.67
C PHE A 86 5.72 1.31 8.61
N GLU A 87 6.91 0.75 8.81
CA GLU A 87 7.14 -0.38 9.72
C GLU A 87 6.15 -1.52 9.54
N MET A 88 5.95 -1.92 8.29
CA MET A 88 5.13 -3.08 7.94
C MET A 88 6.04 -4.30 7.85
N PRO A 89 6.10 -5.15 8.90
CA PRO A 89 7.17 -6.14 9.01
C PRO A 89 7.11 -7.28 8.00
N HIS A 90 5.93 -7.55 7.46
CA HIS A 90 5.76 -8.69 6.56
C HIS A 90 5.39 -8.30 5.13
N LEU A 91 5.24 -7.02 4.86
CA LEU A 91 4.85 -6.56 3.53
C LEU A 91 6.00 -6.77 2.55
N ARG A 92 5.77 -7.57 1.51
CA ARG A 92 6.78 -7.95 0.53
C ARG A 92 6.72 -7.12 -0.74
N GLU A 93 5.54 -6.63 -1.07
CA GLU A 93 5.30 -5.76 -2.20
C GLU A 93 4.14 -4.85 -1.85
N ILE A 94 4.05 -3.70 -2.50
CA ILE A 94 2.90 -2.84 -2.29
C ILE A 94 1.67 -3.46 -2.95
N GLY A 95 1.77 -3.81 -4.22
CA GLY A 95 0.73 -4.57 -4.90
C GLY A 95 -0.51 -3.79 -5.31
N LEU A 96 -0.49 -2.47 -5.23
CA LEU A 96 -1.62 -1.64 -5.65
C LEU A 96 -1.59 -1.46 -7.16
N HIS A 97 -1.89 -2.51 -7.89
CA HIS A 97 -1.68 -2.55 -9.34
C HIS A 97 -2.61 -1.65 -10.13
N SER A 98 -3.76 -1.30 -9.58
CA SER A 98 -4.71 -0.41 -10.26
C SER A 98 -4.48 1.05 -9.94
N LEU A 99 -3.62 1.36 -8.95
CA LEU A 99 -3.39 2.74 -8.56
C LEU A 99 -2.65 3.47 -9.68
N GLY A 100 -3.36 4.42 -10.29
CA GLY A 100 -2.83 5.18 -11.41
C GLY A 100 -2.71 6.67 -11.15
N HIS A 101 -3.31 7.16 -10.07
CA HIS A 101 -3.33 8.60 -9.80
C HIS A 101 -3.23 8.88 -8.31
N VAL A 102 -2.21 9.65 -7.94
CA VAL A 102 -2.14 10.31 -6.63
C VAL A 102 -2.17 11.79 -6.96
N LEU A 103 -3.32 12.41 -6.78
CA LEU A 103 -3.56 13.75 -7.33
C LEU A 103 -2.84 14.86 -6.57
N ARG A 104 -2.54 14.61 -5.30
CA ARG A 104 -1.81 15.57 -4.46
C ARG A 104 -1.07 14.80 -3.39
N GLY A 105 0.11 15.31 -2.99
CA GLY A 105 0.91 14.73 -1.94
C GLY A 105 1.98 13.77 -2.44
N SER A 106 2.87 13.44 -1.55
CA SER A 106 4.01 12.57 -1.82
C SER A 106 3.79 11.20 -1.19
N VAL A 107 4.79 10.32 -1.26
CA VAL A 107 4.75 9.03 -0.60
C VAL A 107 5.85 8.93 0.45
N ARG A 108 5.55 8.25 1.53
CA ARG A 108 6.54 7.90 2.55
C ARG A 108 6.50 6.39 2.76
N ILE A 109 7.56 5.71 2.38
CA ILE A 109 7.66 4.26 2.46
C ILE A 109 8.95 3.97 3.20
N GLU A 110 8.84 3.67 4.49
CA GLU A 110 9.99 3.64 5.38
C GLU A 110 9.96 2.45 6.32
N ARG A 111 11.13 1.83 6.49
CA ARG A 111 11.35 0.77 7.48
C ARG A 111 10.45 -0.45 7.31
N ASN A 112 10.31 -0.90 6.08
CA ASN A 112 9.58 -2.12 5.77
C ASN A 112 10.60 -3.17 5.35
N GLN A 113 11.05 -3.97 6.30
CA GLN A 113 12.24 -4.81 6.14
C GLN A 113 12.14 -5.91 5.09
N GLU A 114 10.91 -6.27 4.67
CA GLU A 114 10.72 -7.30 3.64
C GLU A 114 10.25 -6.71 2.31
N LEU A 115 10.08 -5.40 2.24
CA LEU A 115 9.44 -4.77 1.09
C LEU A 115 10.37 -4.67 -0.10
N CYS A 116 9.95 -5.27 -1.21
CA CYS A 116 10.70 -5.34 -2.46
C CYS A 116 9.92 -4.69 -3.60
N HIS A 117 10.58 -4.60 -4.75
CA HIS A 117 9.98 -4.18 -6.03
C HIS A 117 9.53 -2.72 -6.07
N LEU A 118 10.12 -1.89 -5.21
CA LEU A 118 9.82 -0.46 -5.25
C LEU A 118 10.35 0.19 -6.53
N SER A 119 11.43 -0.33 -7.08
CA SER A 119 12.03 0.21 -8.30
C SER A 119 11.21 -0.07 -9.55
N THR A 120 10.23 -0.97 -9.46
CA THR A 120 9.34 -1.25 -10.59
C THR A 120 8.19 -0.27 -10.70
N ILE A 121 8.04 0.61 -9.72
CA ILE A 121 6.95 1.60 -9.70
C ILE A 121 7.45 2.90 -10.31
N ASP A 122 6.71 3.40 -11.28
CA ASP A 122 7.03 4.69 -11.90
C ASP A 122 6.44 5.82 -11.05
N TRP A 123 7.20 6.23 -10.04
CA TRP A 123 6.77 7.29 -9.14
C TRP A 123 6.57 8.62 -9.85
N GLY A 124 7.39 8.90 -10.88
CA GLY A 124 7.25 10.14 -11.62
C GLY A 124 5.92 10.24 -12.37
N LEU A 125 5.42 9.11 -12.84
CA LEU A 125 4.12 9.07 -13.50
C LEU A 125 2.98 9.14 -12.48
N LEU A 126 3.14 8.46 -11.34
CA LEU A 126 2.12 8.40 -10.31
C LEU A 126 2.01 9.71 -9.53
N LEU A 127 3.14 10.39 -9.31
CA LEU A 127 3.25 11.61 -8.50
C LEU A 127 3.83 12.76 -9.35
N PRO A 128 3.11 13.22 -10.36
CA PRO A 128 3.71 14.16 -11.33
C PRO A 128 4.23 15.46 -10.70
N ASP A 129 3.61 15.91 -9.62
CA ASP A 129 3.98 17.19 -9.02
C ASP A 129 4.72 17.06 -7.69
N ALA A 130 4.90 15.84 -7.18
CA ALA A 130 5.39 15.68 -5.81
C ALA A 130 6.42 14.57 -5.63
N VAL A 131 6.95 14.02 -6.72
CA VAL A 131 7.88 12.88 -6.62
C VAL A 131 9.14 13.23 -5.84
N ASP A 132 9.62 14.46 -5.96
CA ASP A 132 10.86 14.89 -5.33
C ASP A 132 10.75 15.00 -3.80
N ASN A 133 9.54 15.06 -3.27
CA ASN A 133 9.31 15.15 -1.83
C ASN A 133 9.03 13.79 -1.21
N SER A 134 9.15 12.73 -1.97
CA SER A 134 8.92 11.38 -1.47
C SER A 134 10.08 10.92 -0.61
N TYR A 135 9.76 10.11 0.39
CA TYR A 135 10.73 9.60 1.35
C TYR A 135 10.65 8.07 1.37
N ILE A 136 11.59 7.43 0.68
CA ILE A 136 11.60 5.98 0.51
C ILE A 136 12.94 5.45 0.99
N VAL A 137 13.02 5.02 2.26
CA VAL A 137 14.27 4.57 2.87
C VAL A 137 14.05 3.42 3.84
N GLY A 138 15.09 2.65 4.07
CA GLY A 138 15.07 1.63 5.12
C GLY A 138 14.23 0.41 4.79
N ASN A 139 13.93 0.18 3.52
CA ASN A 139 13.23 -1.01 3.07
C ASN A 139 14.26 -2.09 2.71
N LYS A 140 13.79 -3.26 2.27
CA LYS A 140 14.72 -4.32 1.92
C LYS A 140 15.63 -3.88 0.79
N LEU A 141 16.91 -4.24 0.87
CA LEU A 141 17.87 -3.85 -0.14
C LEU A 141 17.53 -4.51 -1.47
N ALA A 142 17.64 -3.74 -2.56
CA ALA A 142 17.28 -4.23 -3.89
C ALA A 142 18.03 -5.50 -4.27
N GLU A 143 19.32 -5.59 -3.91
CA GLU A 143 20.11 -6.76 -4.23
C GLU A 143 19.72 -8.01 -3.46
N GLU A 144 18.91 -7.87 -2.40
CA GLU A 144 18.41 -9.00 -1.63
C GLU A 144 17.03 -9.44 -2.09
N CYS A 145 16.43 -8.71 -3.02
CA CYS A 145 15.13 -9.06 -3.58
C CYS A 145 15.30 -10.00 -4.77
N ALA A 146 14.25 -10.79 -5.05
CA ALA A 146 14.29 -11.66 -6.22
C ALA A 146 14.32 -10.82 -7.49
N ASP A 147 15.03 -11.32 -8.50
CA ASP A 147 15.12 -10.63 -9.77
C ASP A 147 13.77 -10.58 -10.47
N VAL A 148 13.56 -9.50 -11.20
CA VAL A 148 12.40 -9.36 -12.07
C VAL A 148 12.89 -9.58 -13.49
N CYS A 149 12.39 -10.65 -14.13
CA CYS A 149 12.83 -11.04 -15.46
C CYS A 149 11.74 -10.70 -16.47
N PRO A 150 11.90 -9.64 -17.25
CA PRO A 150 10.83 -9.23 -18.18
C PRO A 150 10.66 -10.26 -19.29
N GLY A 151 9.41 -10.63 -19.52
CA GLY A 151 9.03 -11.46 -20.65
C GLY A 151 9.21 -12.94 -20.47
N ILE A 152 10.01 -13.38 -19.53
CA ILE A 152 10.28 -14.81 -19.37
C ILE A 152 10.16 -15.32 -17.94
N LEU A 153 9.84 -14.43 -17.00
CA LEU A 153 9.85 -14.83 -15.62
C LEU A 153 8.87 -15.95 -15.30
N ASP A 154 7.79 -16.03 -16.04
CA ASP A 154 6.77 -17.03 -15.80
C ASP A 154 7.26 -18.43 -16.11
N VAL A 155 8.19 -18.54 -17.00
CA VAL A 155 8.75 -19.84 -17.41
C VAL A 155 9.58 -20.42 -16.27
N GLU A 156 10.25 -19.56 -15.55
CA GLU A 156 11.22 -19.97 -14.54
C GLU A 156 10.56 -20.30 -13.20
N LYS A 157 9.38 -19.85 -13.00
CA LYS A 157 8.72 -19.99 -11.71
C LYS A 157 7.73 -21.10 -11.71
#